data_12117b1571dbdd5a9def1a547f40a2bb
#
_entry.id   12117b1571dbdd5a9def1a547f40a2bb
#
_cell.length_a   1.000
_cell.length_b   1.000
_cell.length_c   1.000
_cell.angle_alpha   90.00
_cell.angle_beta   90.00
_cell.angle_gamma   90.00
#
_symmetry.space_group_name_H-M   'P 1'
#
loop_
_entity.id
_entity.type
_entity.pdbx_description
1 polymer ?
#
loop_
_entity_poly.entity_id
_entity_poly.type
_entity_poly.pdbx_seq_one_letter_code
_entity_poly.pdbx_strand_id
1 'polypeptide(L)'
;MKVLLVTGSSRGIGAEICRQAAAEGWKVCINYASSEDEADRLVHAIRQAGGIAIALQADVANEDEVITMFERVDLELGPLTGLVNNAGVNGGGTRVDEMDAAISRRVFDVNVLGAFICARHAIRRMAKRHGGSGGAIVNVSSAAAKHGGPFTYVDYAASKAAIDTFTIGLAKEQADQGIRVNCLRPGVTMTEISTGYAREHPEWLDWVLPQVPLGRPAEVSEIANGAMFLLSDKSSYATGAILDVCGGWVSP
;
A
#
# COMPACT_ATOMS: atom_id res chain seq x y z
N MET A 1 -12.16 5.32 -18.60
CA MET A 1 -11.01 5.85 -17.82
C MET A 1 -10.87 4.98 -16.58
N LYS A 2 -9.65 4.53 -16.25
CA LYS A 2 -9.39 3.65 -15.09
C LYS A 2 -9.57 4.45 -13.78
N VAL A 3 -10.09 3.81 -12.71
CA VAL A 3 -10.27 4.39 -11.37
C VAL A 3 -9.41 3.63 -10.38
N LEU A 4 -8.59 4.33 -9.61
CA LEU A 4 -7.67 3.79 -8.61
C LEU A 4 -7.98 4.34 -7.22
N LEU A 5 -8.14 3.46 -6.25
CA LEU A 5 -8.12 3.81 -4.83
C LEU A 5 -6.77 3.40 -4.22
N VAL A 6 -6.11 4.32 -3.54
CA VAL A 6 -4.87 4.04 -2.79
C VAL A 6 -5.11 4.36 -1.32
N THR A 7 -5.00 3.36 -0.45
CA THR A 7 -5.19 3.56 0.99
C THR A 7 -3.94 4.14 1.64
N GLY A 8 -4.11 5.02 2.64
CA GLY A 8 -3.00 5.68 3.35
C GLY A 8 -2.09 6.48 2.42
N SER A 9 -2.67 7.23 1.48
CA SER A 9 -1.93 7.82 0.36
C SER A 9 -1.76 9.34 0.41
N SER A 10 -1.97 9.98 1.57
CA SER A 10 -1.71 11.43 1.73
C SER A 10 -0.23 11.79 1.60
N ARG A 11 0.68 10.85 1.84
CA ARG A 11 2.15 11.05 1.79
C ARG A 11 2.91 9.79 1.38
N GLY A 12 4.24 9.91 1.25
CA GLY A 12 5.16 8.79 1.01
C GLY A 12 4.87 8.01 -0.27
N ILE A 13 5.00 6.69 -0.20
CA ILE A 13 4.83 5.77 -1.35
C ILE A 13 3.42 5.90 -1.95
N GLY A 14 2.38 5.93 -1.11
CA GLY A 14 0.99 6.02 -1.58
C GLY A 14 0.72 7.30 -2.37
N ALA A 15 1.25 8.44 -1.91
CA ALA A 15 1.11 9.72 -2.60
C ALA A 15 1.80 9.70 -3.97
N GLU A 16 2.99 9.09 -4.05
CA GLU A 16 3.71 8.99 -5.31
C GLU A 16 3.01 8.06 -6.30
N ILE A 17 2.42 6.94 -5.83
CA ILE A 17 1.56 6.09 -6.67
C ILE A 17 0.38 6.89 -7.22
N CYS A 18 -0.27 7.73 -6.40
CA CYS A 18 -1.37 8.59 -6.87
C CYS A 18 -0.93 9.59 -7.94
N ARG A 19 0.26 10.22 -7.78
CA ARG A 19 0.81 11.15 -8.78
C ARG A 19 1.08 10.46 -10.12
N GLN A 20 1.76 9.31 -10.08
CA GLN A 20 2.08 8.55 -11.30
C GLN A 20 0.83 8.02 -11.98
N ALA A 21 -0.13 7.47 -11.22
CA ALA A 21 -1.40 7.00 -11.76
C ALA A 21 -2.19 8.13 -12.44
N ALA A 22 -2.27 9.30 -11.80
CA ALA A 22 -2.95 10.46 -12.38
C ALA A 22 -2.25 10.94 -13.66
N ALA A 23 -0.91 10.95 -13.71
CA ALA A 23 -0.14 11.30 -14.90
C ALA A 23 -0.37 10.29 -16.05
N GLU A 24 -0.67 9.02 -15.75
CA GLU A 24 -1.06 7.99 -16.72
C GLU A 24 -2.58 8.04 -17.06
N GLY A 25 -3.30 9.04 -16.60
CA GLY A 25 -4.72 9.27 -16.94
C GLY A 25 -5.73 8.47 -16.10
N TRP A 26 -5.31 7.92 -14.94
CA TRP A 26 -6.26 7.36 -13.99
C TRP A 26 -6.95 8.47 -13.21
N LYS A 27 -8.21 8.25 -12.86
CA LYS A 27 -8.86 8.99 -11.79
C LYS A 27 -8.43 8.38 -10.46
N VAL A 28 -7.96 9.17 -9.50
CA VAL A 28 -7.40 8.66 -8.26
C VAL A 28 -8.18 9.10 -7.03
N CYS A 29 -8.41 8.17 -6.12
CA CYS A 29 -8.88 8.43 -4.77
C CYS A 29 -7.71 8.31 -3.80
N ILE A 30 -7.42 9.40 -3.09
CA ILE A 30 -6.43 9.50 -2.03
C ILE A 30 -7.17 9.26 -0.71
N ASN A 31 -6.88 8.11 -0.06
CA ASN A 31 -7.43 7.86 1.27
C ASN A 31 -6.43 8.28 2.35
N TYR A 32 -6.96 8.85 3.43
CA TYR A 32 -6.22 9.21 4.63
C TYR A 32 -7.07 8.94 5.89
N ALA A 33 -6.41 8.73 7.05
CA ALA A 33 -7.10 8.61 8.32
C ALA A 33 -7.15 9.94 9.09
N SER A 34 -6.01 10.66 9.16
CA SER A 34 -5.87 11.89 9.95
C SER A 34 -5.12 13.03 9.26
N SER A 35 -4.50 12.79 8.10
CA SER A 35 -3.64 13.76 7.41
C SER A 35 -4.40 14.47 6.28
N GLU A 36 -5.41 15.28 6.64
CA GLU A 36 -6.28 15.97 5.68
C GLU A 36 -5.51 16.99 4.84
N ASP A 37 -4.74 17.87 5.49
CA ASP A 37 -3.99 18.92 4.80
C ASP A 37 -3.02 18.37 3.73
N GLU A 38 -2.35 17.23 4.02
CA GLU A 38 -1.47 16.56 3.08
C GLU A 38 -2.25 15.96 1.90
N ALA A 39 -3.40 15.35 2.18
CA ALA A 39 -4.27 14.79 1.17
C ALA A 39 -4.81 15.88 0.23
N ASP A 40 -5.25 17.01 0.77
CA ASP A 40 -5.76 18.13 0.00
C ASP A 40 -4.67 18.81 -0.85
N ARG A 41 -3.47 18.96 -0.30
CA ARG A 41 -2.31 19.44 -1.07
C ARG A 41 -2.00 18.53 -2.24
N LEU A 42 -2.08 17.21 -2.04
CA LEU A 42 -1.84 16.23 -3.10
C LEU A 42 -2.94 16.29 -4.18
N VAL A 43 -4.23 16.37 -3.78
CA VAL A 43 -5.35 16.57 -4.72
C VAL A 43 -5.14 17.83 -5.56
N HIS A 44 -4.79 18.94 -4.90
CA HIS A 44 -4.55 20.21 -5.59
C HIS A 44 -3.42 20.09 -6.61
N ALA A 45 -2.30 19.50 -6.23
CA ALA A 45 -1.14 19.31 -7.13
C ALA A 45 -1.50 18.43 -8.35
N ILE A 46 -2.23 17.33 -8.14
CA ILE A 46 -2.67 16.45 -9.23
C ILE A 46 -3.63 17.19 -10.17
N ARG A 47 -4.58 17.95 -9.62
CA ARG A 47 -5.54 18.73 -10.44
C ARG A 47 -4.86 19.85 -11.23
N GLN A 48 -3.88 20.53 -10.64
CA GLN A 48 -3.08 21.53 -11.34
C GLN A 48 -2.28 20.93 -12.51
N ALA A 49 -1.85 19.67 -12.39
CA ALA A 49 -1.20 18.93 -13.48
C ALA A 49 -2.20 18.36 -14.51
N GLY A 50 -3.50 18.68 -14.40
CA GLY A 50 -4.55 18.21 -15.32
C GLY A 50 -5.13 16.83 -15.00
N GLY A 51 -4.76 16.21 -13.88
CA GLY A 51 -5.30 14.94 -13.42
C GLY A 51 -6.64 15.07 -12.68
N ILE A 52 -7.28 13.94 -12.41
CA ILE A 52 -8.53 13.87 -11.65
C ILE A 52 -8.25 13.14 -10.33
N ALA A 53 -8.47 13.83 -9.21
CA ALA A 53 -8.23 13.31 -7.88
C ALA A 53 -9.29 13.78 -6.89
N ILE A 54 -9.62 12.91 -5.91
CA ILE A 54 -10.39 13.24 -4.71
C ILE A 54 -9.65 12.74 -3.47
N ALA A 55 -9.91 13.37 -2.32
CA ALA A 55 -9.43 12.89 -1.03
C ALA A 55 -10.62 12.42 -0.19
N LEU A 56 -10.50 11.24 0.44
CA LEU A 56 -11.54 10.69 1.30
C LEU A 56 -10.94 10.20 2.62
N GLN A 57 -11.50 10.72 3.71
CA GLN A 57 -11.15 10.26 5.05
C GLN A 57 -11.79 8.90 5.32
N ALA A 58 -10.99 7.93 5.74
CA ALA A 58 -11.44 6.67 6.34
C ALA A 58 -10.29 5.97 7.05
N ASP A 59 -10.53 5.49 8.27
CA ASP A 59 -9.68 4.50 8.90
C ASP A 59 -9.99 3.13 8.30
N VAL A 60 -9.02 2.51 7.63
CA VAL A 60 -9.20 1.21 6.98
C VAL A 60 -9.56 0.07 7.94
N ALA A 61 -9.28 0.23 9.25
CA ALA A 61 -9.68 -0.69 10.30
C ALA A 61 -11.15 -0.54 10.72
N ASN A 62 -11.84 0.54 10.28
CA ASN A 62 -13.26 0.78 10.52
C ASN A 62 -14.06 0.45 9.27
N GLU A 63 -14.83 -0.64 9.32
CA GLU A 63 -15.58 -1.12 8.15
C GLU A 63 -16.63 -0.11 7.66
N ASP A 64 -17.33 0.60 8.55
CA ASP A 64 -18.37 1.56 8.16
C ASP A 64 -17.77 2.77 7.42
N GLU A 65 -16.60 3.23 7.85
CA GLU A 65 -15.87 4.28 7.15
C GLU A 65 -15.38 3.81 5.78
N VAL A 66 -14.91 2.56 5.68
CA VAL A 66 -14.50 1.95 4.40
C VAL A 66 -15.69 1.82 3.45
N ILE A 67 -16.87 1.39 3.92
CA ILE A 67 -18.09 1.32 3.11
C ILE A 67 -18.39 2.70 2.51
N THR A 68 -18.46 3.71 3.37
CA THR A 68 -18.74 5.10 2.96
C THR A 68 -17.71 5.61 1.94
N MET A 69 -16.42 5.32 2.16
CA MET A 69 -15.35 5.69 1.24
C MET A 69 -15.55 5.06 -0.15
N PHE A 70 -15.85 3.77 -0.22
CA PHE A 70 -16.06 3.09 -1.51
C PHE A 70 -17.32 3.58 -2.23
N GLU A 71 -18.42 3.88 -1.52
CA GLU A 71 -19.62 4.48 -2.10
C GLU A 71 -19.33 5.86 -2.71
N ARG A 72 -18.52 6.67 -2.02
CA ARG A 72 -18.07 7.97 -2.52
C ARG A 72 -17.19 7.84 -3.77
N VAL A 73 -16.30 6.83 -3.82
CA VAL A 73 -15.50 6.55 -5.02
C VAL A 73 -16.38 6.22 -6.21
N ASP A 74 -17.40 5.37 -6.03
CA ASP A 74 -18.33 5.01 -7.10
C ASP A 74 -19.08 6.25 -7.63
N LEU A 75 -19.55 7.11 -6.73
CA LEU A 75 -20.31 8.30 -7.07
C LEU A 75 -19.47 9.38 -7.78
N GLU A 76 -18.25 9.63 -7.30
CA GLU A 76 -17.45 10.78 -7.74
C GLU A 76 -16.47 10.43 -8.88
N LEU A 77 -15.96 9.21 -8.91
CA LEU A 77 -14.96 8.79 -9.90
C LEU A 77 -15.51 7.76 -10.89
N GLY A 78 -16.51 6.98 -10.48
CA GLY A 78 -17.10 5.89 -11.26
C GLY A 78 -16.54 4.51 -10.88
N PRO A 79 -16.76 3.48 -11.71
CA PRO A 79 -16.44 2.10 -11.39
C PRO A 79 -14.95 1.88 -11.08
N LEU A 80 -14.68 1.30 -9.92
CA LEU A 80 -13.31 0.98 -9.49
C LEU A 80 -12.67 -0.08 -10.41
N THR A 81 -11.41 0.14 -10.79
CA THR A 81 -10.63 -0.80 -11.61
C THR A 81 -9.26 -1.13 -11.01
N GLY A 82 -8.85 -0.42 -9.96
CA GLY A 82 -7.61 -0.66 -9.26
C GLY A 82 -7.70 -0.34 -7.76
N LEU A 83 -7.04 -1.16 -6.94
CA LEU A 83 -6.84 -0.92 -5.51
C LEU A 83 -5.37 -1.08 -5.16
N VAL A 84 -4.82 -0.13 -4.40
CA VAL A 84 -3.55 -0.32 -3.71
C VAL A 84 -3.80 -0.30 -2.21
N ASN A 85 -3.66 -1.44 -1.55
CA ASN A 85 -3.64 -1.54 -0.10
C ASN A 85 -2.26 -1.11 0.40
N ASN A 86 -2.10 0.19 0.64
CA ASN A 86 -0.84 0.79 1.09
C ASN A 86 -0.90 1.26 2.55
N ALA A 87 -2.08 1.51 3.11
CA ALA A 87 -2.22 1.90 4.51
C ALA A 87 -1.47 0.94 5.44
N GLY A 88 -0.71 1.50 6.36
CA GLY A 88 0.05 0.72 7.32
C GLY A 88 0.63 1.57 8.43
N VAL A 89 0.77 0.96 9.60
CA VAL A 89 1.40 1.55 10.78
C VAL A 89 2.45 0.60 11.33
N ASN A 90 3.47 1.17 11.96
CA ASN A 90 4.47 0.39 12.70
C ASN A 90 4.00 0.21 14.15
N GLY A 91 4.53 -0.82 14.82
CA GLY A 91 4.42 -0.98 16.27
C GLY A 91 5.29 0.02 17.04
N GLY A 92 5.36 -0.16 18.34
CA GLY A 92 6.08 0.75 19.24
C GLY A 92 7.62 0.69 19.18
N GLY A 93 8.21 -0.12 18.30
CA GLY A 93 9.67 -0.23 18.18
C GLY A 93 10.32 -0.90 19.40
N THR A 94 9.69 -1.95 19.95
CA THR A 94 10.13 -2.62 21.17
C THR A 94 10.41 -4.12 20.93
N ARG A 95 11.10 -4.74 21.89
CA ARG A 95 11.22 -6.20 21.97
C ARG A 95 9.86 -6.82 22.31
N VAL A 96 9.67 -8.09 21.92
CA VAL A 96 8.39 -8.79 22.12
C VAL A 96 7.99 -8.90 23.60
N ASP A 97 8.97 -9.07 24.48
CA ASP A 97 8.76 -9.15 25.93
C ASP A 97 8.39 -7.80 26.60
N GLU A 98 8.54 -6.70 25.86
CA GLU A 98 8.24 -5.33 26.32
C GLU A 98 7.08 -4.70 25.52
N MET A 99 6.51 -5.41 24.52
CA MET A 99 5.51 -4.85 23.62
C MET A 99 4.16 -4.61 24.31
N ASP A 100 3.49 -3.50 23.94
CA ASP A 100 2.10 -3.28 24.29
C ASP A 100 1.16 -4.00 23.32
N ALA A 101 0.33 -4.91 23.87
CA ALA A 101 -0.62 -5.66 23.08
C ALA A 101 -1.68 -4.78 22.38
N ALA A 102 -2.01 -3.59 22.90
CA ALA A 102 -2.93 -2.68 22.23
C ALA A 102 -2.29 -2.06 20.97
N ILE A 103 -1.01 -1.72 21.04
CA ILE A 103 -0.25 -1.22 19.88
C ILE A 103 -0.17 -2.31 18.80
N SER A 104 0.22 -3.54 19.18
CA SER A 104 0.29 -4.65 18.25
C SER A 104 -1.07 -5.00 17.64
N ARG A 105 -2.15 -4.95 18.43
CA ARG A 105 -3.51 -5.13 17.89
C ARG A 105 -3.79 -4.08 16.82
N ARG A 106 -3.48 -2.80 17.07
CA ARG A 106 -3.66 -1.73 16.08
C ARG A 106 -2.85 -1.99 14.79
N VAL A 107 -1.63 -2.53 14.91
CA VAL A 107 -0.83 -2.92 13.74
C VAL A 107 -1.57 -3.96 12.89
N PHE A 108 -2.13 -5.00 13.51
CA PHE A 108 -2.88 -6.03 12.78
C PHE A 108 -4.22 -5.50 12.24
N ASP A 109 -4.94 -4.67 12.99
CA ASP A 109 -6.20 -4.08 12.55
C ASP A 109 -6.02 -3.22 11.30
N VAL A 110 -4.98 -2.39 11.25
CA VAL A 110 -4.71 -1.53 10.08
C VAL A 110 -4.07 -2.34 8.94
N ASN A 111 -2.94 -3.01 9.23
CA ASN A 111 -2.09 -3.59 8.18
C ASN A 111 -2.69 -4.85 7.57
N VAL A 112 -3.47 -5.61 8.34
CA VAL A 112 -4.03 -6.89 7.89
C VAL A 112 -5.53 -6.76 7.67
N LEU A 113 -6.31 -6.55 8.74
CA LEU A 113 -7.78 -6.53 8.63
C LEU A 113 -8.25 -5.42 7.68
N GLY A 114 -7.66 -4.23 7.75
CA GLY A 114 -7.96 -3.13 6.83
C GLY A 114 -7.76 -3.49 5.36
N ALA A 115 -6.67 -4.21 5.04
CA ALA A 115 -6.41 -4.68 3.67
C ALA A 115 -7.46 -5.72 3.21
N PHE A 116 -7.91 -6.63 4.11
CA PHE A 116 -8.98 -7.58 3.82
C PHE A 116 -10.32 -6.87 3.57
N ILE A 117 -10.68 -5.90 4.40
CA ILE A 117 -11.92 -5.11 4.27
C ILE A 117 -11.89 -4.37 2.93
N CYS A 118 -10.83 -3.61 2.63
CA CYS A 118 -10.71 -2.88 1.38
C CYS A 118 -10.73 -3.81 0.15
N ALA A 119 -10.01 -4.94 0.19
CA ALA A 119 -10.03 -5.91 -0.89
C ALA A 119 -11.43 -6.50 -1.12
N ARG A 120 -12.19 -6.84 -0.06
CA ARG A 120 -13.57 -7.32 -0.16
C ARG A 120 -14.46 -6.32 -0.89
N HIS A 121 -14.39 -5.04 -0.55
CA HIS A 121 -15.20 -3.99 -1.17
C HIS A 121 -14.77 -3.71 -2.62
N ALA A 122 -13.46 -3.80 -2.93
CA ALA A 122 -12.95 -3.70 -4.30
C ALA A 122 -13.44 -4.86 -5.17
N ILE A 123 -13.35 -6.10 -4.66
CA ILE A 123 -13.81 -7.30 -5.37
C ILE A 123 -15.29 -7.21 -5.70
N ARG A 124 -16.14 -6.75 -4.77
CA ARG A 124 -17.59 -6.59 -5.02
C ARG A 124 -17.90 -5.63 -6.16
N ARG A 125 -16.96 -4.74 -6.53
CA ARG A 125 -17.09 -3.77 -7.62
C ARG A 125 -16.42 -4.24 -8.91
N MET A 126 -15.30 -4.95 -8.78
CA MET A 126 -14.45 -5.30 -9.92
C MET A 126 -14.73 -6.68 -10.50
N ALA A 127 -15.19 -7.63 -9.67
CA ALA A 127 -15.33 -9.03 -10.10
C ALA A 127 -16.47 -9.22 -11.12
N LYS A 128 -16.24 -10.04 -12.14
CA LYS A 128 -17.21 -10.35 -13.19
C LYS A 128 -18.52 -10.89 -12.64
N ARG A 129 -18.48 -11.75 -11.60
CA ARG A 129 -19.67 -12.29 -10.92
C ARG A 129 -20.57 -11.23 -10.28
N HIS A 130 -20.04 -10.03 -10.04
CA HIS A 130 -20.77 -8.88 -9.51
C HIS A 130 -21.05 -7.80 -10.57
N GLY A 131 -20.81 -8.10 -11.86
CA GLY A 131 -21.04 -7.17 -12.97
C GLY A 131 -19.85 -6.23 -13.24
N GLY A 132 -18.72 -6.43 -12.58
CA GLY A 132 -17.50 -5.67 -12.82
C GLY A 132 -16.75 -6.14 -14.07
N SER A 133 -15.77 -5.35 -14.52
CA SER A 133 -14.96 -5.63 -15.71
C SER A 133 -13.57 -6.21 -15.40
N GLY A 134 -13.33 -6.62 -14.17
CA GLY A 134 -12.01 -7.03 -13.70
C GLY A 134 -11.16 -5.84 -13.24
N GLY A 135 -9.86 -6.08 -13.03
CA GLY A 135 -8.94 -5.03 -12.60
C GLY A 135 -7.66 -5.56 -11.94
N ALA A 136 -7.03 -4.72 -11.13
CA ALA A 136 -5.82 -5.12 -10.42
C ALA A 136 -5.83 -4.64 -8.94
N ILE A 137 -5.34 -5.51 -8.05
CA ILE A 137 -5.10 -5.20 -6.64
C ILE A 137 -3.60 -5.34 -6.38
N VAL A 138 -3.00 -4.32 -5.77
CA VAL A 138 -1.62 -4.36 -5.30
C VAL A 138 -1.61 -4.19 -3.79
N ASN A 139 -1.11 -5.19 -3.08
CA ASN A 139 -0.92 -5.13 -1.64
C ASN A 139 0.51 -4.70 -1.33
N VAL A 140 0.68 -3.68 -0.49
CA VAL A 140 2.01 -3.20 -0.08
C VAL A 140 2.43 -3.91 1.20
N SER A 141 3.35 -4.86 1.07
CA SER A 141 4.02 -5.55 2.15
C SER A 141 5.28 -4.77 2.58
N SER A 142 6.34 -5.48 2.92
CA SER A 142 7.65 -4.92 3.29
C SER A 142 8.73 -6.00 3.21
N ALA A 143 9.97 -5.60 3.00
CA ALA A 143 11.14 -6.45 3.23
C ALA A 143 11.16 -7.04 4.65
N ALA A 144 10.55 -6.35 5.63
CA ALA A 144 10.38 -6.83 6.99
C ALA A 144 9.70 -8.21 7.07
N ALA A 145 8.81 -8.53 6.14
CA ALA A 145 8.16 -9.84 6.07
C ALA A 145 9.15 -11.01 5.94
N LYS A 146 10.34 -10.76 5.37
CA LYS A 146 11.40 -11.77 5.20
C LYS A 146 12.44 -11.78 6.34
N HIS A 147 12.87 -10.59 6.80
CA HIS A 147 13.91 -10.52 7.83
C HIS A 147 13.36 -10.51 9.27
N GLY A 148 12.02 -10.40 9.45
CA GLY A 148 11.35 -10.56 10.73
C GLY A 148 11.41 -9.36 11.69
N GLY A 149 12.14 -8.29 11.37
CA GLY A 149 12.22 -7.07 12.19
C GLY A 149 12.70 -7.30 13.65
N PRO A 150 13.74 -8.12 13.90
CA PRO A 150 14.12 -8.49 15.26
C PRO A 150 14.49 -7.26 16.08
N PHE A 151 14.14 -7.31 17.36
CA PHE A 151 14.42 -6.29 18.39
C PHE A 151 13.69 -4.95 18.22
N THR A 152 12.93 -4.74 17.14
CA THR A 152 12.30 -3.44 16.85
C THR A 152 10.82 -3.55 16.47
N TYR A 153 10.43 -4.41 15.51
CA TYR A 153 9.08 -4.41 14.96
C TYR A 153 8.64 -5.79 14.46
N VAL A 154 8.75 -6.80 15.32
CA VAL A 154 8.35 -8.18 15.01
C VAL A 154 6.86 -8.29 14.66
N ASP A 155 6.00 -7.53 15.32
CA ASP A 155 4.57 -7.45 15.06
C ASP A 155 4.27 -6.87 13.67
N TYR A 156 4.94 -5.78 13.30
CA TYR A 156 4.85 -5.21 11.95
C TYR A 156 5.32 -6.22 10.89
N ALA A 157 6.47 -6.85 11.10
CA ALA A 157 7.01 -7.86 10.19
C ALA A 157 6.04 -9.03 10.00
N ALA A 158 5.45 -9.52 11.10
CA ALA A 158 4.43 -10.56 11.08
C ALA A 158 3.18 -10.11 10.31
N SER A 159 2.72 -8.86 10.51
CA SER A 159 1.58 -8.31 9.77
C SER A 159 1.86 -8.24 8.26
N LYS A 160 3.09 -7.90 7.85
CA LYS A 160 3.48 -7.84 6.44
C LYS A 160 3.65 -9.23 5.81
N ALA A 161 4.11 -10.22 6.57
CA ALA A 161 4.10 -11.62 6.13
C ALA A 161 2.67 -12.16 5.93
N ALA A 162 1.71 -11.75 6.77
CA ALA A 162 0.30 -12.07 6.57
C ALA A 162 -0.23 -11.51 5.23
N ILE A 163 0.17 -10.31 4.83
CA ILE A 163 -0.19 -9.69 3.55
C ILE A 163 0.38 -10.48 2.36
N ASP A 164 1.58 -11.03 2.48
CA ASP A 164 2.16 -11.89 1.44
C ASP A 164 1.29 -13.13 1.19
N THR A 165 0.94 -13.83 2.26
CA THR A 165 0.08 -15.02 2.18
C THR A 165 -1.33 -14.69 1.71
N PHE A 166 -1.90 -13.58 2.20
CA PHE A 166 -3.20 -13.06 1.74
C PHE A 166 -3.20 -12.82 0.23
N THR A 167 -2.15 -12.20 -0.31
CA THR A 167 -2.02 -11.96 -1.74
C THR A 167 -2.08 -13.24 -2.56
N ILE A 168 -1.35 -14.28 -2.14
CA ILE A 168 -1.31 -15.57 -2.85
C ILE A 168 -2.68 -16.26 -2.85
N GLY A 169 -3.37 -16.26 -1.71
CA GLY A 169 -4.72 -16.82 -1.59
C GLY A 169 -5.72 -16.08 -2.45
N LEU A 170 -5.77 -14.75 -2.31
CA LEU A 170 -6.70 -13.89 -3.01
C LEU A 170 -6.50 -13.92 -4.53
N ALA A 171 -5.25 -14.02 -5.00
CA ALA A 171 -4.94 -14.15 -6.42
C ALA A 171 -5.59 -15.38 -7.05
N LYS A 172 -5.56 -16.51 -6.34
CA LYS A 172 -6.17 -17.77 -6.80
C LYS A 172 -7.69 -17.69 -6.82
N GLU A 173 -8.29 -17.03 -5.80
CA GLU A 173 -9.74 -16.85 -5.72
C GLU A 173 -10.31 -15.92 -6.79
N GLN A 174 -9.53 -14.95 -7.27
CA GLN A 174 -10.03 -13.89 -8.13
C GLN A 174 -9.58 -13.99 -9.60
N ALA A 175 -8.76 -14.97 -9.95
CA ALA A 175 -8.21 -15.12 -11.30
C ALA A 175 -9.30 -15.29 -12.37
N ASP A 176 -10.30 -16.12 -12.13
CA ASP A 176 -11.43 -16.33 -13.03
C ASP A 176 -12.42 -15.15 -13.09
N GLN A 177 -12.32 -14.25 -12.09
CA GLN A 177 -13.11 -13.02 -12.01
C GLN A 177 -12.48 -11.84 -12.78
N GLY A 178 -11.32 -12.06 -13.41
CA GLY A 178 -10.60 -11.04 -14.16
C GLY A 178 -9.84 -10.05 -13.29
N ILE A 179 -9.58 -10.39 -12.02
CA ILE A 179 -8.81 -9.54 -11.09
C ILE A 179 -7.44 -10.17 -10.87
N ARG A 180 -6.37 -9.42 -11.18
CA ARG A 180 -5.01 -9.79 -10.80
C ARG A 180 -4.72 -9.23 -9.40
N VAL A 181 -4.08 -10.03 -8.56
CA VAL A 181 -3.70 -9.62 -7.20
C VAL A 181 -2.22 -9.90 -7.02
N ASN A 182 -1.43 -8.88 -6.74
CA ASN A 182 0.01 -8.99 -6.53
C ASN A 182 0.46 -8.22 -5.28
N CYS A 183 1.63 -8.53 -4.82
CA CYS A 183 2.26 -7.89 -3.66
C CYS A 183 3.51 -7.13 -4.09
N LEU A 184 3.74 -5.98 -3.48
CA LEU A 184 4.96 -5.20 -3.56
C LEU A 184 5.63 -5.20 -2.19
N ARG A 185 6.92 -5.56 -2.11
CA ARG A 185 7.73 -5.45 -0.89
C ARG A 185 8.78 -4.34 -1.03
N PRO A 186 8.52 -3.15 -0.52
CA PRO A 186 9.54 -2.11 -0.42
C PRO A 186 10.67 -2.50 0.54
N GLY A 187 11.90 -2.08 0.19
CA GLY A 187 13.02 -2.04 1.10
C GLY A 187 13.08 -0.74 1.91
N VAL A 188 14.27 -0.37 2.35
CA VAL A 188 14.53 0.93 2.98
C VAL A 188 14.19 2.02 1.98
N THR A 189 13.18 2.82 2.29
CA THR A 189 12.66 3.86 1.39
C THR A 189 12.62 5.19 2.13
N MET A 190 13.12 6.24 1.52
CA MET A 190 13.11 7.59 2.11
C MET A 190 11.72 8.20 2.02
N THR A 191 10.91 7.89 3.02
CA THR A 191 9.61 8.52 3.28
C THR A 191 9.76 9.58 4.37
N GLU A 192 8.75 10.41 4.60
CA GLU A 192 8.74 11.35 5.71
C GLU A 192 8.93 10.66 7.08
N ILE A 193 8.34 9.45 7.23
CA ILE A 193 8.45 8.64 8.45
C ILE A 193 9.90 8.16 8.66
N SER A 194 10.50 7.54 7.64
CA SER A 194 11.88 7.04 7.74
C SER A 194 12.91 8.16 7.84
N THR A 195 12.66 9.30 7.18
CA THR A 195 13.51 10.49 7.31
C THR A 195 13.42 11.08 8.72
N GLY A 196 12.23 11.11 9.33
CA GLY A 196 12.04 11.49 10.73
C GLY A 196 12.81 10.56 11.67
N TYR A 197 12.63 9.25 11.51
CA TYR A 197 13.33 8.25 12.30
C TYR A 197 14.86 8.33 12.16
N ALA A 198 15.36 8.50 10.94
CA ALA A 198 16.79 8.64 10.68
C ALA A 198 17.40 9.93 11.29
N ARG A 199 16.62 10.99 11.50
CA ARG A 199 17.10 12.20 12.21
C ARG A 199 17.25 11.95 13.70
N GLU A 200 16.34 11.17 14.29
CA GLU A 200 16.38 10.81 15.72
C GLU A 200 17.42 9.69 16.00
N HIS A 201 17.65 8.82 14.99
CA HIS A 201 18.53 7.66 15.06
C HIS A 201 19.49 7.63 13.85
N PRO A 202 20.48 8.53 13.78
CA PRO A 202 21.38 8.62 12.64
C PRO A 202 22.17 7.33 12.40
N GLU A 203 22.48 6.58 13.44
CA GLU A 203 23.14 5.27 13.40
C GLU A 203 22.32 4.20 12.66
N TRP A 204 21.00 4.40 12.50
CA TRP A 204 20.15 3.43 11.82
C TRP A 204 20.52 3.25 10.34
N LEU A 205 20.80 4.34 9.62
CA LEU A 205 21.24 4.26 8.23
C LEU A 205 22.61 3.59 8.10
N ASP A 206 23.54 3.89 9.01
CA ASP A 206 24.87 3.27 9.04
C ASP A 206 24.77 1.76 9.29
N TRP A 207 23.77 1.31 10.04
CA TRP A 207 23.52 -0.12 10.30
C TRP A 207 22.81 -0.80 9.15
N VAL A 208 21.80 -0.17 8.52
CA VAL A 208 20.94 -0.84 7.53
C VAL A 208 21.52 -0.81 6.12
N LEU A 209 22.16 0.31 5.69
CA LEU A 209 22.64 0.44 4.32
C LEU A 209 23.72 -0.56 3.91
N PRO A 210 24.65 -0.99 4.76
CA PRO A 210 25.58 -2.07 4.41
C PRO A 210 24.91 -3.41 4.09
N GLN A 211 23.65 -3.61 4.51
CA GLN A 211 22.88 -4.81 4.22
C GLN A 211 22.11 -4.71 2.89
N VAL A 212 22.05 -3.52 2.28
CA VAL A 212 21.40 -3.26 0.99
C VAL A 212 22.46 -3.31 -0.11
N PRO A 213 22.47 -4.32 -1.00
CA PRO A 213 23.49 -4.45 -2.05
C PRO A 213 23.62 -3.23 -2.96
N LEU A 214 22.54 -2.48 -3.23
CA LEU A 214 22.61 -1.22 -3.99
C LEU A 214 23.25 -0.06 -3.21
N GLY A 215 23.55 -0.22 -1.91
CA GLY A 215 24.28 0.74 -1.08
C GLY A 215 23.55 2.05 -0.77
N ARG A 216 22.26 2.12 -1.04
CA ARG A 216 21.44 3.31 -0.81
C ARG A 216 19.99 2.96 -0.50
N PRO A 217 19.24 3.86 0.17
CA PRO A 217 17.78 3.71 0.25
C PRO A 217 17.15 3.94 -1.12
N ALA A 218 15.92 3.45 -1.27
CA ALA A 218 15.09 3.74 -2.43
C ALA A 218 14.41 5.12 -2.30
N GLU A 219 14.24 5.77 -3.45
CA GLU A 219 13.30 6.88 -3.59
C GLU A 219 11.87 6.36 -3.66
N VAL A 220 10.88 7.15 -3.21
CA VAL A 220 9.46 6.75 -3.27
C VAL A 220 8.99 6.47 -4.70
N SER A 221 9.56 7.14 -5.69
CA SER A 221 9.28 6.95 -7.11
C SER A 221 9.70 5.56 -7.61
N GLU A 222 10.79 5.00 -7.11
CA GLU A 222 11.26 3.67 -7.49
C GLU A 222 10.29 2.58 -7.00
N ILE A 223 9.73 2.77 -5.80
CA ILE A 223 8.71 1.88 -5.26
C ILE A 223 7.38 2.04 -6.02
N ALA A 224 6.97 3.28 -6.29
CA ALA A 224 5.76 3.57 -7.04
C ALA A 224 5.81 2.97 -8.46
N ASN A 225 6.97 2.99 -9.13
CA ASN A 225 7.16 2.34 -10.44
C ASN A 225 6.82 0.83 -10.39
N GLY A 226 7.21 0.15 -9.29
CA GLY A 226 6.86 -1.26 -9.08
C GLY A 226 5.34 -1.47 -8.93
N ALA A 227 4.66 -0.60 -8.18
CA ALA A 227 3.21 -0.64 -8.03
C ALA A 227 2.50 -0.37 -9.37
N MET A 228 2.93 0.64 -10.12
CA MET A 228 2.37 0.99 -11.44
C MET A 228 2.58 -0.12 -12.46
N PHE A 229 3.74 -0.79 -12.45
CA PHE A 229 3.95 -1.99 -13.27
C PHE A 229 2.92 -3.08 -12.95
N LEU A 230 2.71 -3.40 -11.66
CA LEU A 230 1.75 -4.43 -11.23
C LEU A 230 0.28 -4.05 -11.51
N LEU A 231 -0.06 -2.76 -11.53
CA LEU A 231 -1.38 -2.25 -11.92
C LEU A 231 -1.62 -2.29 -13.43
N SER A 232 -0.56 -2.19 -14.22
CA SER A 232 -0.63 -2.04 -15.68
C SER A 232 -0.84 -3.37 -16.42
N ASP A 233 -1.22 -3.27 -17.70
CA ASP A 233 -1.34 -4.42 -18.61
C ASP A 233 0.02 -5.04 -18.97
N LYS A 234 1.15 -4.37 -18.66
CA LYS A 234 2.50 -4.94 -18.80
C LYS A 234 2.73 -6.14 -17.87
N SER A 235 1.96 -6.25 -16.78
CA SER A 235 1.95 -7.39 -15.86
C SER A 235 0.74 -8.30 -16.05
N SER A 236 0.17 -8.38 -17.25
CA SER A 236 -1.08 -9.11 -17.55
C SER A 236 -1.04 -10.60 -17.19
N TYR A 237 0.14 -11.22 -17.13
CA TYR A 237 0.32 -12.63 -16.75
C TYR A 237 0.85 -12.81 -15.31
N ALA A 238 0.93 -11.72 -14.53
CA ALA A 238 1.34 -11.75 -13.14
C ALA A 238 0.12 -11.67 -12.21
N THR A 239 -0.13 -12.75 -11.47
CA THR A 239 -1.08 -12.79 -10.34
C THR A 239 -0.53 -13.72 -9.26
N GLY A 240 -0.64 -13.34 -7.99
CA GLY A 240 -0.01 -14.04 -6.87
C GLY A 240 1.50 -13.79 -6.76
N ALA A 241 2.05 -12.91 -7.57
CA ALA A 241 3.47 -12.55 -7.53
C ALA A 241 3.76 -11.63 -6.33
N ILE A 242 4.95 -11.81 -5.77
CA ILE A 242 5.51 -10.93 -4.75
C ILE A 242 6.76 -10.28 -5.33
N LEU A 243 6.69 -9.00 -5.61
CA LEU A 243 7.76 -8.22 -6.21
C LEU A 243 8.58 -7.52 -5.12
N ASP A 244 9.82 -7.96 -4.92
CA ASP A 244 10.76 -7.30 -4.04
C ASP A 244 11.37 -6.08 -4.75
N VAL A 245 11.14 -4.86 -4.22
CA VAL A 245 11.78 -3.61 -4.65
C VAL A 245 12.56 -3.08 -3.45
N CYS A 246 13.68 -3.76 -3.14
CA CYS A 246 14.39 -3.62 -1.88
C CYS A 246 15.92 -3.44 -2.01
N GLY A 247 16.40 -3.15 -3.22
CA GLY A 247 17.84 -2.96 -3.47
C GLY A 247 18.69 -4.21 -3.20
N GLY A 248 18.07 -5.41 -3.21
CA GLY A 248 18.72 -6.69 -2.92
C GLY A 248 18.75 -7.09 -1.44
N TRP A 249 18.23 -6.25 -0.53
CA TRP A 249 18.31 -6.47 0.94
C TRP A 249 17.76 -7.83 1.40
N VAL A 250 16.69 -8.32 0.76
CA VAL A 250 16.04 -9.58 1.16
C VAL A 250 15.95 -10.56 0.00
N SER A 251 16.91 -10.50 -0.90
CA SER A 251 17.00 -11.50 -1.99
C SER A 251 17.13 -12.92 -1.41
N PRO A 252 16.60 -13.94 -2.10
CA PRO A 252 16.62 -15.31 -1.64
C PRO A 252 18.03 -15.85 -1.45
#